data_0c5afcac2514fad46a9f08eaadab6183
#
_entry.id   0c5afcac2514fad46a9f08eaadab6183
#
_cell.length_a   1.000
_cell.length_b   1.000
_cell.length_c   1.000
_cell.angle_alpha   90.00
_cell.angle_beta   90.00
_cell.angle_gamma   90.00
#
_symmetry.space_group_name_H-M   'P 1'
#
loop_
_entity.id
_entity.type
_entity.pdbx_description
1 polymer ?
#
loop_
_entity_poly.entity_id
_entity_poly.type
_entity_poly.pdbx_seq_one_letter_code
_entity_poly.pdbx_strand_id
1 'polypeptide(L)'
;YLYKKVLRPKITGPAFIYNYPVIMQPLARISDGDENIVEQFQLLVNGWEICKAYSELVDPLLQQANFDKQAEAAAKGDDEATSGDEAFVEAMEYGMPPQSGFGMGLERILAILTEQDNLRDVIMFPLMKARNQS
;
A
#
# COMPACT_ATOMS: atom_id res chain seq x y z
N TYR A 1 7.63 -10.36 -0.03
CA TYR A 1 8.85 -10.30 0.82
C TYR A 1 10.12 -10.00 0.01
N LEU A 2 10.44 -10.79 -1.03
CA LEU A 2 11.67 -10.59 -1.85
C LEU A 2 11.74 -9.19 -2.47
N TYR A 3 10.66 -8.69 -3.03
CA TYR A 3 10.60 -7.34 -3.59
C TYR A 3 11.01 -6.28 -2.55
N LYS A 4 10.35 -6.26 -1.38
CA LYS A 4 10.60 -5.27 -0.32
C LYS A 4 12.04 -5.33 0.23
N LYS A 5 12.62 -6.53 0.35
CA LYS A 5 13.92 -6.75 1.00
C LYS A 5 15.11 -6.75 0.05
N VAL A 6 14.92 -7.18 -1.20
CA VAL A 6 16.03 -7.41 -2.13
C VAL A 6 16.03 -6.43 -3.30
N LEU A 7 14.88 -6.20 -3.93
CA LEU A 7 14.81 -5.37 -5.14
C LEU A 7 14.67 -3.89 -4.82
N ARG A 8 13.72 -3.55 -3.95
CA ARG A 8 13.42 -2.16 -3.61
C ARG A 8 14.63 -1.33 -3.13
N PRO A 9 15.52 -1.84 -2.25
CA PRO A 9 16.71 -1.10 -1.83
C PRO A 9 17.74 -0.83 -2.94
N LYS A 10 17.65 -1.55 -4.06
CA LYS A 10 18.55 -1.37 -5.21
C LYS A 10 18.06 -0.33 -6.22
N ILE A 11 16.84 0.18 -6.03
CA ILE A 11 16.26 1.20 -6.90
C ILE A 11 16.84 2.55 -6.48
N THR A 12 17.63 3.15 -7.37
CA THR A 12 18.22 4.47 -7.19
C THR A 12 17.47 5.48 -8.05
N GLY A 13 17.22 6.69 -7.51
CA GLY A 13 16.47 7.73 -8.19
C GLY A 13 14.97 7.44 -8.25
N PRO A 14 14.20 8.24 -9.02
CA PRO A 14 12.76 8.06 -9.16
C PRO A 14 12.44 6.89 -10.10
N ALA A 15 11.53 6.01 -9.67
CA ALA A 15 11.05 4.87 -10.45
C ALA A 15 9.57 4.60 -10.18
N PHE A 16 8.80 4.38 -11.24
CA PHE A 16 7.42 3.89 -11.14
C PHE A 16 7.41 2.37 -11.22
N ILE A 17 6.77 1.75 -10.24
CA ILE A 17 6.49 0.31 -10.23
C ILE A 17 4.99 0.15 -10.45
N TYR A 18 4.59 -0.67 -11.42
CA TYR A 18 3.21 -0.92 -11.79
C TYR A 18 3.00 -2.41 -12.15
N ASN A 19 1.79 -2.81 -12.54
CA ASN A 19 1.43 -4.20 -12.84
C ASN A 19 1.62 -5.12 -11.61
N TYR A 20 1.04 -4.72 -10.48
CA TYR A 20 1.07 -5.54 -9.28
C TYR A 20 0.17 -6.77 -9.43
N PRO A 21 0.63 -7.95 -8.95
CA PRO A 21 -0.22 -9.14 -8.91
C PRO A 21 -1.48 -8.94 -8.06
N VAL A 22 -2.62 -9.43 -8.51
CA VAL A 22 -3.93 -9.35 -7.83
C VAL A 22 -3.84 -9.81 -6.38
N ILE A 23 -3.14 -10.92 -6.12
CA ILE A 23 -3.01 -11.49 -4.77
C ILE A 23 -2.37 -10.53 -3.75
N MET A 24 -1.61 -9.53 -4.20
CA MET A 24 -0.93 -8.57 -3.33
C MET A 24 -1.79 -7.33 -3.01
N GLN A 25 -2.92 -7.13 -3.69
CA GLN A 25 -3.69 -5.88 -3.64
C GLN A 25 -5.19 -6.16 -3.70
N PRO A 26 -5.78 -6.64 -2.59
CA PRO A 26 -7.19 -7.09 -2.57
C PRO A 26 -8.21 -5.97 -2.73
N LEU A 27 -7.81 -4.71 -2.56
CA LEU A 27 -8.67 -3.53 -2.67
C LEU A 27 -8.58 -2.83 -4.03
N ALA A 28 -7.63 -3.23 -4.88
CA ALA A 28 -7.41 -2.60 -6.18
C ALA A 28 -8.20 -3.30 -7.29
N ARG A 29 -8.66 -2.52 -8.25
CA ARG A 29 -9.36 -3.01 -9.44
C ARG A 29 -8.41 -3.87 -10.29
N ILE A 30 -8.94 -5.00 -10.78
CA ILE A 30 -8.24 -5.85 -11.75
C ILE A 30 -8.17 -5.09 -13.08
N SER A 31 -7.03 -5.20 -13.78
CA SER A 31 -6.82 -4.59 -15.08
C SER A 31 -7.73 -5.23 -16.15
N ASP A 32 -8.31 -4.41 -17.03
CA ASP A 32 -9.14 -4.90 -18.12
C ASP A 32 -8.34 -5.72 -19.16
N GLY A 33 -7.01 -5.56 -19.19
CA GLY A 33 -6.13 -6.23 -20.16
C GLY A 33 -5.49 -7.53 -19.66
N ASP A 34 -5.42 -7.74 -18.33
CA ASP A 34 -4.82 -8.93 -17.72
C ASP A 34 -5.41 -9.17 -16.33
N GLU A 35 -6.13 -10.27 -16.16
CA GLU A 35 -6.78 -10.66 -14.90
C GLU A 35 -5.82 -10.98 -13.76
N ASN A 36 -4.53 -11.14 -14.03
CA ASN A 36 -3.51 -11.45 -13.01
C ASN A 36 -2.90 -10.21 -12.36
N ILE A 37 -3.17 -9.01 -12.91
CA ILE A 37 -2.61 -7.75 -12.41
C ILE A 37 -3.71 -6.75 -12.05
N VAL A 38 -3.36 -5.80 -11.19
CA VAL A 38 -4.25 -4.71 -10.78
C VAL A 38 -3.78 -3.36 -11.33
N GLU A 39 -4.72 -2.44 -11.48
CA GLU A 39 -4.48 -1.05 -11.86
C GLU A 39 -3.90 -0.26 -10.69
N GLN A 40 -2.60 -0.43 -10.47
CA GLN A 40 -1.86 0.21 -9.39
C GLN A 40 -0.49 0.66 -9.85
N PHE A 41 -0.02 1.77 -9.26
CA PHE A 41 1.39 2.11 -9.30
C PHE A 41 1.91 2.56 -7.94
N GLN A 42 3.23 2.48 -7.78
CA GLN A 42 3.99 3.12 -6.70
C GLN A 42 5.08 3.98 -7.31
N LEU A 43 5.30 5.16 -6.75
CA LEU A 43 6.50 5.95 -7.00
C LEU A 43 7.51 5.66 -5.90
N LEU A 44 8.68 5.20 -6.31
CA LEU A 44 9.84 5.02 -5.43
C LEU A 44 10.88 6.09 -5.74
N VAL A 45 11.58 6.57 -4.73
CA VAL A 45 12.77 7.41 -4.87
C VAL A 45 13.81 6.89 -3.89
N ASN A 46 14.97 6.48 -4.39
CA ASN A 46 16.04 5.89 -3.58
C ASN A 46 15.58 4.75 -2.65
N GLY A 47 14.70 3.88 -3.15
CA GLY A 47 14.12 2.79 -2.38
C GLY A 47 13.00 3.19 -1.41
N TRP A 48 12.69 4.47 -1.26
CA TRP A 48 11.56 4.94 -0.46
C TRP A 48 10.29 4.99 -1.31
N GLU A 49 9.22 4.42 -0.79
CA GLU A 49 7.88 4.58 -1.35
C GLU A 49 7.36 5.98 -1.02
N ILE A 50 7.22 6.81 -2.04
CA ILE A 50 6.78 8.19 -1.91
C ILE A 50 5.27 8.28 -2.02
N CYS A 51 4.70 7.64 -3.02
CA CYS A 51 3.27 7.53 -3.15
C CYS A 51 2.84 6.17 -3.73
N LYS A 52 1.58 5.85 -3.51
CA LYS A 52 0.86 4.70 -4.05
C LYS A 52 -0.51 5.16 -4.50
N ALA A 53 -0.92 4.72 -5.67
CA ALA A 53 -2.26 4.97 -6.19
C ALA A 53 -2.79 3.74 -6.91
N TYR A 54 -4.10 3.54 -6.88
CA TYR A 54 -4.77 2.49 -7.62
C TYR A 54 -6.21 2.86 -7.94
N SER A 55 -6.75 2.25 -8.99
CA SER A 55 -8.19 2.24 -9.23
C SER A 55 -8.83 1.37 -8.16
N GLU A 56 -9.85 1.89 -7.47
CA GLU A 56 -10.53 1.14 -6.42
C GLU A 56 -11.36 -0.02 -7.01
N LEU A 57 -11.40 -1.15 -6.31
CA LEU A 57 -12.33 -2.20 -6.59
C LEU A 57 -13.73 -1.75 -6.12
N VAL A 58 -14.69 -1.68 -7.06
CA VAL A 58 -16.04 -1.17 -6.76
C VAL A 58 -17.12 -2.26 -6.74
N ASP A 59 -16.77 -3.51 -7.04
CA ASP A 59 -17.66 -4.66 -6.98
C ASP A 59 -17.67 -5.25 -5.56
N PRO A 60 -18.80 -5.14 -4.81
CA PRO A 60 -18.87 -5.62 -3.42
C PRO A 60 -18.74 -7.14 -3.30
N LEU A 61 -19.22 -7.91 -4.31
CA LEU A 61 -19.12 -9.38 -4.27
C LEU A 61 -17.66 -9.84 -4.43
N LEU A 62 -16.94 -9.21 -5.36
CA LEU A 62 -15.52 -9.49 -5.54
C LEU A 62 -14.69 -9.01 -4.34
N GLN A 63 -15.06 -7.87 -3.75
CA GLN A 63 -14.40 -7.37 -2.53
C GLN A 63 -14.57 -8.34 -1.36
N GLN A 64 -15.79 -8.86 -1.13
CA GLN A 64 -16.03 -9.86 -0.10
C GLN A 64 -15.19 -11.12 -0.34
N ALA A 65 -15.18 -11.64 -1.57
CA ALA A 65 -14.36 -12.81 -1.92
C ALA A 65 -12.86 -12.59 -1.71
N ASN A 66 -12.37 -11.37 -1.91
CA ASN A 66 -10.98 -11.01 -1.64
C ASN A 66 -10.69 -10.96 -0.12
N PHE A 67 -11.62 -10.44 0.68
CA PHE A 67 -11.49 -10.44 2.14
C PHE A 67 -11.49 -11.87 2.71
N ASP A 68 -12.34 -12.75 2.18
CA ASP A 68 -12.39 -14.15 2.60
C ASP A 68 -11.04 -14.85 2.34
N LYS A 69 -10.44 -14.63 1.16
CA LYS A 69 -9.10 -15.14 0.84
C LYS A 69 -8.02 -14.58 1.76
N GLN A 70 -8.10 -13.29 2.12
CA GLN A 70 -7.16 -12.68 3.07
C GLN A 70 -7.31 -13.29 4.48
N ALA A 71 -8.55 -13.50 4.93
CA ALA A 71 -8.82 -14.15 6.21
C ALA A 71 -8.27 -15.58 6.26
N GLU A 72 -8.41 -16.35 5.18
CA GLU A 72 -7.80 -17.68 5.06
C GLU A 72 -6.26 -17.64 5.10
N ALA A 73 -5.65 -16.65 4.45
CA ALA A 73 -4.20 -16.47 4.46
C ALA A 73 -3.70 -16.10 5.86
N ALA A 74 -4.40 -15.19 6.57
CA ALA A 74 -4.10 -14.84 7.96
C ALA A 74 -4.19 -16.05 8.88
N ALA A 75 -5.21 -16.91 8.72
CA ALA A 75 -5.37 -18.14 9.50
C ALA A 75 -4.23 -19.15 9.27
N LYS A 76 -3.54 -19.05 8.12
CA LYS A 76 -2.36 -19.87 7.79
C LYS A 76 -1.03 -19.23 8.21
N GLY A 77 -1.08 -18.07 8.90
CA GLY A 77 0.10 -17.39 9.45
C GLY A 77 0.71 -16.33 8.53
N ASP A 78 -0.05 -15.77 7.60
CA ASP A 78 0.39 -14.62 6.81
C ASP A 78 0.18 -13.32 7.62
N ASP A 79 1.27 -12.78 8.16
CA ASP A 79 1.26 -11.54 8.97
C ASP A 79 0.96 -10.27 8.14
N GLU A 80 1.00 -10.35 6.81
CA GLU A 80 0.67 -9.22 5.92
C GLU A 80 -0.81 -9.25 5.47
N ALA A 81 -1.57 -10.30 5.78
CA ALA A 81 -2.98 -10.42 5.45
C ALA A 81 -3.84 -9.51 6.34
N THR A 82 -4.82 -8.85 5.72
CA THR A 82 -5.75 -7.95 6.40
C THR A 82 -7.04 -8.66 6.81
N SER A 83 -7.64 -8.24 7.93
CA SER A 83 -8.98 -8.67 8.31
C SER A 83 -10.02 -8.10 7.34
N GLY A 84 -11.10 -8.85 7.11
CA GLY A 84 -12.28 -8.34 6.39
C GLY A 84 -12.94 -7.17 7.13
N ASP A 85 -13.66 -6.35 6.38
CA ASP A 85 -14.47 -5.24 6.88
C ASP A 85 -15.88 -5.34 6.29
N GLU A 86 -16.81 -5.94 7.05
CA GLU A 86 -18.20 -6.14 6.63
C GLU A 86 -18.92 -4.80 6.42
N ALA A 87 -18.66 -3.80 7.26
CA ALA A 87 -19.28 -2.49 7.14
C ALA A 87 -18.81 -1.75 5.87
N PHE A 88 -17.56 -1.99 5.44
CA PHE A 88 -17.06 -1.46 4.18
C PHE A 88 -17.78 -2.10 2.98
N VAL A 89 -17.95 -3.43 2.98
CA VAL A 89 -18.68 -4.13 1.90
C VAL A 89 -20.14 -3.69 1.85
N GLU A 90 -20.82 -3.59 3.00
CA GLU A 90 -22.19 -3.07 3.08
C GLU A 90 -22.28 -1.65 2.48
N ALA A 91 -21.33 -0.77 2.81
CA ALA A 91 -21.28 0.58 2.23
C ALA A 91 -21.10 0.56 0.70
N MET A 92 -20.33 -0.37 0.15
CA MET A 92 -20.16 -0.53 -1.30
C MET A 92 -21.48 -0.93 -1.98
N GLU A 93 -22.33 -1.73 -1.33
CA GLU A 93 -23.62 -2.19 -1.86
C GLU A 93 -24.60 -1.04 -2.09
N TYR A 94 -24.46 0.09 -1.38
CA TYR A 94 -25.25 1.31 -1.63
C TYR A 94 -24.87 2.04 -2.92
N GLY A 95 -23.84 1.58 -3.63
CA GLY A 95 -23.43 2.09 -4.94
C GLY A 95 -22.13 2.87 -4.92
N MET A 96 -21.00 2.17 -4.79
CA MET A 96 -19.69 2.78 -4.90
C MET A 96 -19.39 3.17 -6.36
N PRO A 97 -19.17 4.48 -6.70
CA PRO A 97 -18.85 4.89 -8.04
C PRO A 97 -17.41 4.51 -8.42
N PRO A 98 -17.08 4.39 -9.73
CA PRO A 98 -15.71 4.27 -10.17
C PRO A 98 -14.86 5.43 -9.64
N GLN A 99 -13.78 5.11 -8.95
CA GLN A 99 -12.90 6.08 -8.30
C GLN A 99 -11.47 5.57 -8.21
N SER A 100 -10.53 6.45 -7.91
CA SER A 100 -9.13 6.12 -7.68
C SER A 100 -8.69 6.64 -6.33
N GLY A 101 -7.91 5.83 -5.61
CA GLY A 101 -7.28 6.18 -4.35
C GLY A 101 -5.83 6.63 -4.57
N PHE A 102 -5.39 7.60 -3.77
CA PHE A 102 -4.02 8.11 -3.79
C PHE A 102 -3.54 8.35 -2.37
N GLY A 103 -2.39 7.77 -2.03
CA GLY A 103 -1.71 7.99 -0.76
C GLY A 103 -0.28 8.45 -0.96
N MET A 104 0.16 9.48 -0.22
CA MET A 104 1.49 10.05 -0.32
C MET A 104 2.08 10.33 1.07
N GLY A 105 3.34 9.93 1.28
CA GLY A 105 4.06 10.21 2.52
C GLY A 105 4.64 11.61 2.53
N LEU A 106 4.00 12.55 3.22
CA LEU A 106 4.46 13.95 3.31
C LEU A 106 5.85 14.07 3.89
N GLU A 107 6.14 13.33 4.97
CA GLU A 107 7.46 13.33 5.59
C GLU A 107 8.55 12.79 4.66
N ARG A 108 8.20 11.78 3.82
CA ARG A 108 9.15 11.24 2.84
C ARG A 108 9.48 12.24 1.75
N ILE A 109 8.48 12.96 1.25
CA ILE A 109 8.70 14.04 0.29
C ILE A 109 9.52 15.16 0.91
N LEU A 110 9.18 15.57 2.13
CA LEU A 110 9.91 16.62 2.83
C LEU A 110 11.37 16.22 3.06
N ALA A 111 11.64 14.97 3.46
CA ALA A 111 12.99 14.46 3.61
C ALA A 111 13.79 14.52 2.30
N ILE A 112 13.17 14.14 1.17
CA ILE A 112 13.83 14.24 -0.14
C ILE A 112 14.11 15.70 -0.51
N LEU A 113 13.14 16.60 -0.34
CA LEU A 113 13.29 18.02 -0.69
C LEU A 113 14.31 18.75 0.18
N THR A 114 14.52 18.28 1.41
CA THR A 114 15.49 18.84 2.36
C THR A 114 16.78 18.05 2.46
N GLU A 115 16.96 17.04 1.58
CA GLU A 115 18.15 16.18 1.52
C GLU A 115 18.45 15.47 2.87
N GLN A 116 17.40 15.02 3.58
CA GLN A 116 17.53 14.30 4.84
C GLN A 116 17.38 12.79 4.63
N ASP A 117 18.26 12.02 5.25
CA ASP A 117 18.27 10.55 5.18
C ASP A 117 17.33 9.91 6.22
N ASN A 118 16.84 10.68 7.20
CA ASN A 118 16.04 10.18 8.31
C ASN A 118 14.75 10.99 8.46
N LEU A 119 13.60 10.30 8.49
CA LEU A 119 12.29 10.95 8.66
C LEU A 119 12.16 11.75 9.98
N ARG A 120 12.92 11.39 11.01
CA ARG A 120 12.88 12.12 12.29
C ARG A 120 13.39 13.56 12.17
N ASP A 121 14.26 13.81 11.18
CA ASP A 121 14.87 15.13 10.99
C ASP A 121 13.91 16.13 10.34
N VAL A 122 12.79 15.64 9.79
CA VAL A 122 11.74 16.47 9.17
C VAL A 122 10.45 16.52 9.99
N ILE A 123 10.40 15.86 11.15
CA ILE A 123 9.25 15.87 12.07
C ILE A 123 9.59 16.75 13.27
N MET A 124 8.75 17.76 13.55
CA MET A 124 8.98 18.70 14.64
C MET A 124 9.04 18.03 16.03
N PHE A 125 8.23 16.99 16.26
CA PHE A 125 8.15 16.25 17.53
C PHE A 125 8.21 14.74 17.27
N PRO A 126 9.39 14.19 16.86
CA PRO A 126 9.49 12.77 16.56
C PRO A 126 9.38 11.93 17.83
N LEU A 127 8.74 10.76 17.71
CA LEU A 127 8.72 9.77 18.79
C LEU A 127 10.14 9.26 19.03
N MET A 128 10.63 9.50 20.23
CA MET A 128 11.95 9.08 20.69
C MET A 128 11.83 7.95 21.70
N LYS A 129 12.83 7.05 21.72
CA LYS A 129 12.93 6.05 22.78
C LYS A 129 13.09 6.77 24.13
N ALA A 130 12.29 6.37 25.13
CA ALA A 130 12.43 6.91 26.49
C ALA A 130 13.87 6.75 26.97
N ARG A 131 14.47 7.83 27.54
CA ARG A 131 15.74 7.73 28.25
C ARG A 131 15.50 6.86 29.49
N ASN A 132 16.22 5.73 29.58
CA ASN A 132 16.28 5.02 30.87
C ASN A 132 16.87 6.00 31.87
N GLN A 133 16.08 6.39 32.87
CA GLN A 133 16.61 7.07 34.06
C GLN A 133 17.44 6.00 34.80
N SER A 134 18.74 6.09 34.69
CA SER A 134 19.70 5.35 35.50
C SER A 134 19.76 5.94 36.90
#